data_5b2193e34bc69cfe4c20a9f8e14b9c67
#
_entry.id   5b2193e34bc69cfe4c20a9f8e14b9c67
#
_cell.length_a   1.000
_cell.length_b   1.000
_cell.length_c   1.000
_cell.angle_alpha   90.00
_cell.angle_beta   90.00
_cell.angle_gamma   90.00
#
_symmetry.space_group_name_H-M   'P 1'
#
loop_
_entity.id
_entity.type
_entity.pdbx_description
1 polymer ?
#
loop_
_entity_poly.entity_id
_entity_poly.type
_entity_poly.pdbx_seq_one_letter_code
_entity_poly.pdbx_strand_id
1 'polypeptide(L)'
;MTDFEPVSAFSVSVHAARLVFAGRVLFDELDFALAGGQTTCLLGPSGVGKTSLVRLLAGLEGGGSGEVRCSDGKPLQGRFAWMAQQDLLLPWLTVRGNITLGARLRGEAVDTAKIETMLATVGLADAGDQRPAALSGGMRQRAALARTLMEDRPVILMDEPFSALDAITRHQLQDAAARLLAGRTVLLVTHDPLEALRLGHRIHVMAGRPARLDEPLEPGGAPPRDPRDPELLALQAELLTRLVRAKESA
;
A
#
# COMPACT_ATOMS: atom_id res chain seq x y z
N MET A 1 -15.85 3.65 -18.62
CA MET A 1 -15.11 4.56 -17.72
C MET A 1 -15.97 4.66 -16.48
N THR A 2 -15.66 3.85 -15.45
CA THR A 2 -16.33 3.96 -14.16
C THR A 2 -15.74 5.15 -13.45
N ASP A 3 -16.49 6.26 -13.38
CA ASP A 3 -16.14 7.42 -12.59
C ASP A 3 -16.15 7.02 -11.11
N PHE A 4 -14.98 6.79 -10.55
CA PHE A 4 -14.81 6.86 -9.10
C PHE A 4 -14.99 8.34 -8.74
N GLU A 5 -15.94 8.65 -7.88
CA GLU A 5 -16.14 10.02 -7.41
C GLU A 5 -14.82 10.56 -6.83
N PRO A 6 -14.48 11.84 -7.06
CA PRO A 6 -13.28 12.43 -6.51
C PRO A 6 -13.38 12.41 -4.98
N VAL A 7 -12.64 11.52 -4.37
CA VAL A 7 -12.56 11.42 -2.91
C VAL A 7 -11.77 12.64 -2.42
N SER A 8 -12.33 13.41 -1.49
CA SER A 8 -11.62 14.54 -0.88
C SER A 8 -10.37 14.03 -0.16
N ALA A 9 -9.21 14.23 -0.78
CA ALA A 9 -7.94 13.79 -0.25
C ALA A 9 -7.52 14.66 0.96
N PHE A 10 -7.01 14.03 1.99
CA PHE A 10 -6.43 14.68 3.16
C PHE A 10 -5.08 14.03 3.49
N SER A 11 -4.17 14.81 4.08
CA SER A 11 -2.89 14.26 4.54
C SER A 11 -3.06 13.53 5.87
N VAL A 12 -2.19 12.53 6.09
CA VAL A 12 -2.11 11.78 7.35
C VAL A 12 -0.69 11.89 7.86
N SER A 13 -0.52 12.23 9.13
CA SER A 13 0.78 12.28 9.78
C SER A 13 0.77 11.50 11.08
N VAL A 14 1.91 10.95 11.44
CA VAL A 14 2.19 10.42 12.77
C VAL A 14 3.34 11.20 13.37
N HIS A 15 3.18 11.60 14.63
CA HIS A 15 4.15 12.40 15.37
C HIS A 15 4.68 11.64 16.58
N ALA A 16 5.99 11.75 16.82
CA ALA A 16 6.69 11.14 17.94
C ALA A 16 6.36 9.65 18.11
N ALA A 17 6.30 8.93 16.98
CA ALA A 17 5.97 7.50 17.03
C ALA A 17 7.08 6.73 17.72
N ARG A 18 6.66 5.90 18.69
CA ARG A 18 7.55 4.97 19.39
C ARG A 18 6.93 3.60 19.40
N LEU A 19 7.75 2.59 19.09
CA LEU A 19 7.33 1.20 19.15
C LEU A 19 8.45 0.32 19.70
N VAL A 20 8.07 -0.52 20.68
CA VAL A 20 8.93 -1.57 21.22
C VAL A 20 8.32 -2.91 20.84
N PHE A 21 9.09 -3.76 20.17
CA PHE A 21 8.65 -5.09 19.78
C PHE A 21 9.65 -6.15 20.31
N ALA A 22 9.15 -7.14 21.04
CA ALA A 22 9.96 -8.20 21.68
C ALA A 22 11.15 -7.64 22.48
N GLY A 23 10.93 -6.55 23.24
CA GLY A 23 11.94 -5.89 24.08
C GLY A 23 12.95 -5.02 23.30
N ARG A 24 12.77 -4.84 22.00
CA ARG A 24 13.63 -4.01 21.16
C ARG A 24 12.88 -2.76 20.70
N VAL A 25 13.52 -1.60 20.78
CA VAL A 25 12.99 -0.36 20.21
C VAL A 25 13.11 -0.43 18.70
N LEU A 26 11.98 -0.50 17.99
CA LEU A 26 11.94 -0.49 16.53
C LEU A 26 12.14 0.92 16.00
N PHE A 27 11.40 1.89 16.54
CA PHE A 27 11.57 3.32 16.28
C PHE A 27 11.21 4.12 17.53
N ASP A 28 11.78 5.30 17.65
CA ASP A 28 11.64 6.22 18.76
C ASP A 28 11.66 7.66 18.22
N GLU A 29 10.66 8.44 18.61
CA GLU A 29 10.44 9.81 18.10
C GLU A 29 10.39 9.88 16.56
N LEU A 30 9.76 8.90 15.91
CA LEU A 30 9.62 8.86 14.47
C LEU A 30 8.46 9.75 14.03
N ASP A 31 8.76 10.74 13.18
CA ASP A 31 7.77 11.52 12.46
C ASP A 31 7.64 11.01 11.02
N PHE A 32 6.39 10.87 10.54
CA PHE A 32 6.12 10.43 9.18
C PHE A 32 4.83 11.07 8.66
N ALA A 33 4.82 11.45 7.39
CA ALA A 33 3.65 12.07 6.78
C ALA A 33 3.34 11.51 5.39
N LEU A 34 2.04 11.33 5.14
CA LEU A 34 1.46 11.01 3.83
C LEU A 34 0.82 12.27 3.28
N ALA A 35 1.30 12.76 2.15
CA ALA A 35 0.70 13.91 1.47
C ALA A 35 -0.67 13.54 0.89
N GLY A 36 -1.65 14.41 1.06
CA GLY A 36 -3.00 14.20 0.58
C GLY A 36 -3.05 14.02 -0.95
N GLY A 37 -3.74 12.98 -1.43
CA GLY A 37 -3.89 12.69 -2.84
C GLY A 37 -2.63 12.14 -3.54
N GLN A 38 -1.59 11.77 -2.79
CA GLN A 38 -0.32 11.29 -3.31
C GLN A 38 0.00 9.88 -2.80
N THR A 39 0.84 9.17 -3.55
CA THR A 39 1.41 7.89 -3.14
C THR A 39 2.78 8.13 -2.50
N THR A 40 2.91 7.79 -1.22
CA THR A 40 4.19 7.72 -0.52
C THR A 40 4.65 6.28 -0.47
N CYS A 41 5.85 6.01 -0.97
CA CYS A 41 6.47 4.68 -0.92
C CYS A 41 7.45 4.58 0.25
N LEU A 42 7.45 3.43 0.92
CA LEU A 42 8.36 3.13 2.02
C LEU A 42 9.17 1.88 1.69
N LEU A 43 10.46 2.06 1.50
CA LEU A 43 11.47 1.02 1.28
C LEU A 43 12.27 0.77 2.56
N GLY A 44 13.06 -0.31 2.56
CA GLY A 44 14.01 -0.61 3.64
C GLY A 44 14.20 -2.10 3.85
N PRO A 45 15.20 -2.52 4.64
CA PRO A 45 15.48 -3.91 4.94
C PRO A 45 14.30 -4.64 5.58
N SER A 46 14.28 -5.97 5.46
CA SER A 46 13.31 -6.79 6.19
C SER A 46 13.51 -6.64 7.70
N GLY A 47 12.40 -6.53 8.44
CA GLY A 47 12.43 -6.42 9.91
C GLY A 47 12.77 -5.02 10.45
N VAL A 48 12.97 -3.99 9.61
CA VAL A 48 13.27 -2.61 10.06
C VAL A 48 12.08 -1.90 10.71
N GLY A 49 10.84 -2.40 10.52
CA GLY A 49 9.64 -1.83 11.14
C GLY A 49 8.61 -1.25 10.17
N LYS A 50 8.75 -1.44 8.84
CA LYS A 50 7.81 -0.90 7.83
C LYS A 50 6.36 -1.35 8.08
N THR A 51 6.13 -2.65 8.19
CA THR A 51 4.81 -3.21 8.50
C THR A 51 4.27 -2.70 9.84
N SER A 52 5.15 -2.56 10.84
CA SER A 52 4.76 -2.02 12.16
C SER A 52 4.33 -0.56 12.07
N LEU A 53 4.97 0.25 11.23
CA LEU A 53 4.54 1.64 10.97
C LEU A 53 3.17 1.68 10.28
N VAL A 54 2.92 0.80 9.29
CA VAL A 54 1.59 0.66 8.67
C VAL A 54 0.53 0.30 9.70
N ARG A 55 0.82 -0.68 10.57
CA ARG A 55 -0.13 -1.13 11.62
C ARG A 55 -0.37 -0.06 12.67
N LEU A 56 0.64 0.73 13.02
CA LEU A 56 0.50 1.86 13.94
C LEU A 56 -0.42 2.95 13.32
N LEU A 57 -0.22 3.32 12.06
CA LEU A 57 -1.12 4.23 11.34
C LEU A 57 -2.55 3.71 11.28
N ALA A 58 -2.73 2.40 11.08
CA ALA A 58 -4.03 1.74 11.08
C ALA A 58 -4.67 1.61 12.48
N GLY A 59 -3.95 1.97 13.55
CA GLY A 59 -4.42 1.78 14.93
C GLY A 59 -4.50 0.32 15.36
N LEU A 60 -3.73 -0.56 14.72
CA LEU A 60 -3.72 -2.01 14.94
C LEU A 60 -2.48 -2.50 15.73
N GLU A 61 -1.58 -1.59 16.11
CA GLU A 61 -0.37 -1.95 16.85
C GLU A 61 -0.59 -1.74 18.35
N GLY A 62 -0.61 -2.84 19.09
CA GLY A 62 -0.66 -2.82 20.56
C GLY A 62 0.73 -2.56 21.13
N GLY A 63 0.89 -1.50 21.95
CA GLY A 63 2.15 -1.17 22.62
C GLY A 63 3.00 -0.12 21.90
N GLY A 64 2.54 0.43 20.79
CA GLY A 64 3.08 1.63 20.18
C GLY A 64 2.46 2.90 20.79
N SER A 65 3.20 4.00 20.73
CA SER A 65 2.72 5.36 21.03
C SER A 65 3.02 6.27 19.86
N GLY A 66 2.36 7.41 19.83
CA GLY A 66 2.46 8.41 18.77
C GLY A 66 1.07 8.96 18.45
N GLU A 67 1.02 10.16 17.94
CA GLU A 67 -0.23 10.82 17.60
C GLU A 67 -0.46 10.78 16.10
N VAL A 68 -1.53 10.07 15.65
CA VAL A 68 -1.96 10.06 14.25
C VAL A 68 -2.94 11.21 14.02
N ARG A 69 -2.61 12.11 13.11
CA ARG A 69 -3.42 13.28 12.75
C ARG A 69 -3.79 13.25 11.27
N CYS A 70 -5.03 13.64 10.97
CA CYS A 70 -5.48 13.93 9.60
C CYS A 70 -5.64 15.44 9.44
N SER A 71 -5.29 15.99 8.28
CA SER A 71 -5.33 17.44 8.02
C SER A 71 -6.74 18.05 8.10
N ASP A 72 -7.78 17.23 7.99
CA ASP A 72 -9.18 17.65 8.14
C ASP A 72 -9.69 17.56 9.60
N GLY A 73 -8.81 17.25 10.56
CA GLY A 73 -9.12 17.17 11.99
C GLY A 73 -9.96 15.98 12.41
N LYS A 74 -10.32 15.07 11.49
CA LYS A 74 -11.14 13.89 11.79
C LYS A 74 -10.27 12.65 12.04
N PRO A 75 -10.71 11.68 12.86
CA PRO A 75 -9.96 10.45 13.10
C PRO A 75 -9.82 9.62 11.82
N LEU A 76 -8.72 8.89 11.70
CA LEU A 76 -8.44 8.03 10.54
C LEU A 76 -9.29 6.75 10.54
N GLN A 77 -9.75 6.26 11.70
CA GLN A 77 -10.55 5.05 11.83
C GLN A 77 -11.77 5.04 10.90
N GLY A 78 -11.97 3.92 10.18
CA GLY A 78 -13.06 3.74 9.23
C GLY A 78 -12.90 4.50 7.91
N ARG A 79 -11.81 5.24 7.71
CA ARG A 79 -11.53 6.07 6.54
C ARG A 79 -10.36 5.56 5.71
N PHE A 80 -9.82 4.40 6.04
CA PHE A 80 -8.75 3.76 5.28
C PHE A 80 -9.12 2.33 4.86
N ALA A 81 -8.50 1.86 3.79
CA ALA A 81 -8.43 0.45 3.43
C ALA A 81 -7.00 -0.04 3.66
N TRP A 82 -6.86 -1.27 4.15
CA TRP A 82 -5.57 -1.87 4.41
C TRP A 82 -5.40 -3.20 3.68
N MET A 83 -4.31 -3.33 2.94
CA MET A 83 -3.84 -4.57 2.36
C MET A 83 -2.61 -5.04 3.14
N ALA A 84 -2.76 -6.14 3.87
CA ALA A 84 -1.65 -6.78 4.56
C ALA A 84 -0.75 -7.54 3.57
N GLN A 85 0.48 -7.84 3.96
CA GLN A 85 1.42 -8.64 3.18
C GLN A 85 0.86 -10.04 2.86
N GLN A 86 0.13 -10.65 3.80
CA GLN A 86 -0.65 -11.87 3.55
C GLN A 86 -2.00 -11.52 2.92
N ASP A 87 -2.50 -12.38 2.05
CA ASP A 87 -3.76 -12.14 1.33
C ASP A 87 -5.00 -12.05 2.24
N LEU A 88 -4.98 -12.73 3.40
CA LEU A 88 -6.06 -12.75 4.40
C LEU A 88 -7.46 -12.96 3.78
N LEU A 89 -7.56 -13.73 2.71
CA LEU A 89 -8.84 -14.08 2.12
C LEU A 89 -9.59 -15.06 3.02
N LEU A 90 -10.90 -14.85 3.19
CA LEU A 90 -11.73 -15.78 3.93
C LEU A 90 -11.91 -17.06 3.10
N PRO A 91 -11.43 -18.23 3.58
CA PRO A 91 -11.33 -19.44 2.77
C PRO A 91 -12.70 -20.06 2.38
N TRP A 92 -13.75 -19.71 3.10
CA TRP A 92 -15.13 -20.15 2.82
C TRP A 92 -15.88 -19.27 1.83
N LEU A 93 -15.36 -18.08 1.50
CA LEU A 93 -15.94 -17.18 0.51
C LEU A 93 -15.29 -17.39 -0.85
N THR A 94 -16.06 -17.12 -1.91
CA THR A 94 -15.53 -17.01 -3.28
C THR A 94 -14.68 -15.74 -3.42
N VAL A 95 -14.00 -15.54 -4.55
CA VAL A 95 -13.31 -14.28 -4.86
C VAL A 95 -14.31 -13.13 -4.81
N ARG A 96 -15.49 -13.23 -5.47
CA ARG A 96 -16.58 -12.23 -5.37
C ARG A 96 -16.96 -11.93 -3.94
N GLY A 97 -17.16 -12.98 -3.13
CA GLY A 97 -17.51 -12.84 -1.73
C GLY A 97 -16.45 -12.12 -0.93
N ASN A 98 -15.17 -12.36 -1.22
CA ASN A 98 -14.06 -11.68 -0.56
C ASN A 98 -13.95 -10.20 -0.96
N ILE A 99 -14.04 -9.86 -2.25
CA ILE A 99 -13.89 -8.47 -2.73
C ILE A 99 -15.05 -7.57 -2.33
N THR A 100 -16.22 -8.16 -2.01
CA THR A 100 -17.42 -7.43 -1.56
C THR A 100 -17.62 -7.45 -0.05
N LEU A 101 -16.70 -8.09 0.69
CA LEU A 101 -16.88 -8.36 2.13
C LEU A 101 -17.09 -7.09 2.94
N GLY A 102 -16.29 -6.05 2.71
CA GLY A 102 -16.37 -4.81 3.48
C GLY A 102 -17.70 -4.09 3.29
N ALA A 103 -18.16 -3.95 2.04
CA ALA A 103 -19.47 -3.36 1.75
C ALA A 103 -20.61 -4.17 2.40
N ARG A 104 -20.55 -5.49 2.33
CA ARG A 104 -21.54 -6.38 2.98
C ARG A 104 -21.56 -6.22 4.49
N LEU A 105 -20.41 -6.12 5.13
CA LEU A 105 -20.32 -5.93 6.60
C LEU A 105 -20.88 -4.58 7.05
N ARG A 106 -20.84 -3.57 6.19
CA ARG A 106 -21.41 -2.25 6.43
C ARG A 106 -22.89 -2.13 6.02
N GLY A 107 -23.46 -3.18 5.43
CA GLY A 107 -24.84 -3.15 4.88
C GLY A 107 -24.99 -2.28 3.63
N GLU A 108 -23.90 -2.00 2.92
CA GLU A 108 -23.90 -1.22 1.69
C GLU A 108 -24.27 -2.11 0.48
N ALA A 109 -25.05 -1.54 -0.44
CA ALA A 109 -25.32 -2.20 -1.72
C ALA A 109 -24.04 -2.28 -2.56
N VAL A 110 -23.81 -3.42 -3.18
CA VAL A 110 -22.65 -3.61 -4.06
C VAL A 110 -23.14 -3.67 -5.51
N ASP A 111 -22.61 -2.78 -6.35
CA ASP A 111 -22.90 -2.78 -7.78
C ASP A 111 -22.18 -3.97 -8.45
N THR A 112 -22.98 -4.84 -9.07
CA THR A 112 -22.48 -6.01 -9.80
C THR A 112 -21.56 -5.61 -10.95
N ALA A 113 -21.85 -4.52 -11.66
CA ALA A 113 -21.00 -4.03 -12.74
C ALA A 113 -19.62 -3.57 -12.22
N LYS A 114 -19.57 -2.94 -11.05
CA LYS A 114 -18.31 -2.57 -10.37
C LYS A 114 -17.49 -3.80 -10.00
N ILE A 115 -18.14 -4.88 -9.55
CA ILE A 115 -17.48 -6.16 -9.24
C ILE A 115 -16.85 -6.76 -10.49
N GLU A 116 -17.62 -6.89 -11.59
CA GLU A 116 -17.12 -7.47 -12.83
C GLU A 116 -15.96 -6.64 -13.41
N THR A 117 -16.08 -5.33 -13.40
CA THR A 117 -15.03 -4.42 -13.83
C THR A 117 -13.75 -4.62 -12.99
N MET A 118 -13.89 -4.74 -11.67
CA MET A 118 -12.74 -4.96 -10.79
C MET A 118 -12.10 -6.33 -11.05
N LEU A 119 -12.89 -7.39 -11.20
CA LEU A 119 -12.39 -8.73 -11.52
C LEU A 119 -11.64 -8.74 -12.86
N ALA A 120 -12.17 -8.09 -13.88
CA ALA A 120 -11.50 -7.93 -15.16
C ALA A 120 -10.19 -7.15 -15.03
N THR A 121 -10.20 -6.04 -14.26
CA THR A 121 -9.03 -5.19 -14.03
C THR A 121 -7.88 -5.94 -13.38
N VAL A 122 -8.17 -6.82 -12.41
CA VAL A 122 -7.13 -7.62 -11.75
C VAL A 122 -6.88 -8.97 -12.45
N GLY A 123 -7.49 -9.21 -13.63
CA GLY A 123 -7.32 -10.43 -14.42
C GLY A 123 -7.86 -11.69 -13.73
N LEU A 124 -9.00 -11.57 -13.05
CA LEU A 124 -9.70 -12.66 -12.33
C LEU A 124 -11.16 -12.83 -12.81
N ALA A 125 -11.50 -12.39 -14.03
CA ALA A 125 -12.86 -12.46 -14.56
C ALA A 125 -13.44 -13.89 -14.49
N ASP A 126 -12.64 -14.89 -14.87
CA ASP A 126 -13.05 -16.31 -14.89
C ASP A 126 -12.90 -17.02 -13.52
N ALA A 127 -12.40 -16.32 -12.50
CA ALA A 127 -12.15 -16.88 -11.18
C ALA A 127 -13.08 -16.33 -10.09
N GLY A 128 -14.05 -15.49 -10.45
CA GLY A 128 -14.92 -14.80 -9.50
C GLY A 128 -15.64 -15.73 -8.53
N ASP A 129 -16.05 -16.92 -8.98
CA ASP A 129 -16.79 -17.90 -8.19
C ASP A 129 -15.89 -18.97 -7.54
N GLN A 130 -14.57 -18.91 -7.77
CA GLN A 130 -13.62 -19.81 -7.14
C GLN A 130 -13.34 -19.41 -5.69
N ARG A 131 -13.00 -20.40 -4.86
CA ARG A 131 -12.55 -20.18 -3.48
C ARG A 131 -11.03 -20.05 -3.41
N PRO A 132 -10.45 -19.41 -2.38
CA PRO A 132 -9.02 -19.22 -2.23
C PRO A 132 -8.16 -20.48 -2.37
N ALA A 133 -8.69 -21.64 -1.97
CA ALA A 133 -8.00 -22.93 -2.09
C ALA A 133 -7.74 -23.36 -3.55
N ALA A 134 -8.53 -22.88 -4.50
CA ALA A 134 -8.38 -23.18 -5.93
C ALA A 134 -7.48 -22.18 -6.67
N LEU A 135 -6.99 -21.12 -5.98
CA LEU A 135 -6.22 -20.04 -6.58
C LEU A 135 -4.72 -20.26 -6.41
N SER A 136 -3.93 -19.84 -7.40
CA SER A 136 -2.48 -19.67 -7.24
C SER A 136 -2.15 -18.54 -6.24
N GLY A 137 -0.91 -18.47 -5.75
CA GLY A 137 -0.46 -17.38 -4.86
C GLY A 137 -0.68 -15.99 -5.48
N GLY A 138 -0.30 -15.81 -6.74
CA GLY A 138 -0.52 -14.56 -7.46
C GLY A 138 -2.01 -14.23 -7.67
N MET A 139 -2.87 -15.23 -7.90
CA MET A 139 -4.33 -15.01 -7.98
C MET A 139 -4.89 -14.57 -6.63
N ARG A 140 -4.44 -15.16 -5.52
CA ARG A 140 -4.87 -14.73 -4.18
C ARG A 140 -4.43 -13.30 -3.88
N GLN A 141 -3.20 -12.93 -4.23
CA GLN A 141 -2.72 -11.56 -4.05
C GLN A 141 -3.53 -10.55 -4.88
N ARG A 142 -3.88 -10.89 -6.14
CA ARG A 142 -4.75 -10.07 -6.98
C ARG A 142 -6.16 -9.91 -6.39
N ALA A 143 -6.71 -10.96 -5.82
CA ALA A 143 -8.00 -10.90 -5.14
C ALA A 143 -7.95 -10.03 -3.87
N ALA A 144 -6.86 -10.08 -3.10
CA ALA A 144 -6.64 -9.20 -1.95
C ALA A 144 -6.50 -7.73 -2.35
N LEU A 145 -5.77 -7.45 -3.45
CA LEU A 145 -5.69 -6.11 -4.02
C LEU A 145 -7.08 -5.60 -4.45
N ALA A 146 -7.84 -6.41 -5.19
CA ALA A 146 -9.19 -6.09 -5.61
C ALA A 146 -10.10 -5.79 -4.41
N ARG A 147 -10.05 -6.60 -3.34
CA ARG A 147 -10.78 -6.36 -2.10
C ARG A 147 -10.45 -5.00 -1.50
N THR A 148 -9.16 -4.65 -1.44
CA THR A 148 -8.70 -3.38 -0.88
C THR A 148 -9.18 -2.19 -1.70
N LEU A 149 -9.10 -2.27 -3.03
CA LEU A 149 -9.54 -1.20 -3.93
C LEU A 149 -11.07 -1.04 -3.94
N MET A 150 -11.83 -2.12 -3.73
CA MET A 150 -13.30 -2.09 -3.63
C MET A 150 -13.81 -1.38 -2.36
N GLU A 151 -12.97 -1.21 -1.33
CA GLU A 151 -13.34 -0.46 -0.12
C GLU A 151 -13.60 1.02 -0.38
N ASP A 152 -13.10 1.57 -1.47
CA ASP A 152 -13.33 2.93 -1.93
C ASP A 152 -13.05 4.01 -0.86
N ARG A 153 -11.93 3.86 -0.15
CA ARG A 153 -11.52 4.73 0.95
C ARG A 153 -10.56 5.84 0.49
N PRO A 154 -10.59 7.02 1.14
CA PRO A 154 -9.68 8.12 0.82
C PRO A 154 -8.21 7.84 1.15
N VAL A 155 -7.96 6.95 2.12
CA VAL A 155 -6.61 6.52 2.50
C VAL A 155 -6.45 5.03 2.24
N ILE A 156 -5.34 4.65 1.61
CA ILE A 156 -5.04 3.24 1.30
C ILE A 156 -3.63 2.92 1.81
N LEU A 157 -3.55 1.89 2.65
CA LEU A 157 -2.30 1.39 3.22
C LEU A 157 -2.03 0.01 2.61
N MET A 158 -0.91 -0.18 1.90
CA MET A 158 -0.58 -1.44 1.24
C MET A 158 0.80 -1.91 1.64
N ASP A 159 0.89 -3.17 2.07
CA ASP A 159 2.14 -3.82 2.44
C ASP A 159 2.48 -4.91 1.42
N GLU A 160 3.47 -4.64 0.57
CA GLU A 160 3.97 -5.51 -0.51
C GLU A 160 2.87 -6.05 -1.47
N PRO A 161 2.03 -5.17 -2.07
CA PRO A 161 0.84 -5.60 -2.82
C PRO A 161 1.15 -6.38 -4.10
N PHE A 162 2.36 -6.31 -4.65
CA PHE A 162 2.72 -6.94 -5.92
C PHE A 162 3.80 -8.02 -5.80
N SER A 163 4.21 -8.41 -4.59
CA SER A 163 5.39 -9.26 -4.34
C SER A 163 5.27 -10.68 -4.91
N ALA A 164 4.07 -11.30 -4.94
CA ALA A 164 3.87 -12.67 -5.43
C ALA A 164 3.49 -12.74 -6.93
N LEU A 165 3.68 -11.66 -7.70
CA LEU A 165 3.31 -11.58 -9.10
C LEU A 165 4.52 -11.77 -10.03
N ASP A 166 4.29 -12.41 -11.16
CA ASP A 166 5.25 -12.40 -12.26
C ASP A 166 5.44 -10.99 -12.85
N ALA A 167 6.53 -10.77 -13.57
CA ALA A 167 6.92 -9.43 -14.03
C ALA A 167 5.87 -8.77 -14.95
N ILE A 168 5.22 -9.53 -15.83
CA ILE A 168 4.25 -9.00 -16.80
C ILE A 168 2.97 -8.61 -16.07
N THR A 169 2.42 -9.52 -15.27
CA THR A 169 1.21 -9.30 -14.45
C THR A 169 1.42 -8.14 -13.48
N ARG A 170 2.60 -8.08 -12.83
CA ARG A 170 2.97 -6.98 -11.93
C ARG A 170 2.92 -5.64 -12.65
N HIS A 171 3.53 -5.52 -13.82
CA HIS A 171 3.54 -4.30 -14.60
C HIS A 171 2.12 -3.81 -14.94
N GLN A 172 1.28 -4.71 -15.47
CA GLN A 172 -0.10 -4.40 -15.83
C GLN A 172 -0.94 -3.96 -14.62
N LEU A 173 -0.76 -4.63 -13.49
CA LEU A 173 -1.50 -4.29 -12.27
C LEU A 173 -1.01 -3.00 -11.62
N GLN A 174 0.28 -2.67 -11.72
CA GLN A 174 0.80 -1.38 -11.30
C GLN A 174 0.18 -0.23 -12.10
N ASP A 175 0.02 -0.40 -13.42
CA ASP A 175 -0.66 0.59 -14.26
C ASP A 175 -2.14 0.74 -13.89
N ALA A 176 -2.83 -0.36 -13.64
CA ALA A 176 -4.21 -0.34 -13.21
C ALA A 176 -4.36 0.29 -11.81
N ALA A 177 -3.48 -0.09 -10.87
CA ALA A 177 -3.47 0.47 -9.52
C ALA A 177 -3.19 1.98 -9.52
N ALA A 178 -2.23 2.47 -10.31
CA ALA A 178 -1.93 3.90 -10.41
C ALA A 178 -3.18 4.72 -10.81
N ARG A 179 -3.96 4.21 -11.76
CA ARG A 179 -5.23 4.84 -12.17
C ARG A 179 -6.30 4.82 -11.09
N LEU A 180 -6.46 3.67 -10.41
CA LEU A 180 -7.47 3.49 -9.36
C LEU A 180 -7.12 4.23 -8.07
N LEU A 181 -5.83 4.45 -7.82
CA LEU A 181 -5.31 5.15 -6.64
C LEU A 181 -5.19 6.66 -6.84
N ALA A 182 -5.36 7.15 -8.08
CA ALA A 182 -5.24 8.57 -8.38
C ALA A 182 -6.16 9.43 -7.48
N GLY A 183 -5.59 10.50 -6.90
CA GLY A 183 -6.30 11.38 -5.98
C GLY A 183 -6.52 10.84 -4.57
N ARG A 184 -6.08 9.62 -4.25
CA ARG A 184 -6.13 9.04 -2.90
C ARG A 184 -4.80 9.23 -2.17
N THR A 185 -4.85 9.27 -0.86
CA THR A 185 -3.65 9.27 -0.01
C THR A 185 -3.20 7.83 0.19
N VAL A 186 -2.03 7.47 -0.33
CA VAL A 186 -1.57 6.08 -0.37
C VAL A 186 -0.23 5.93 0.35
N LEU A 187 -0.13 4.93 1.22
CA LEU A 187 1.14 4.37 1.68
C LEU A 187 1.36 3.03 0.99
N LEU A 188 2.45 2.92 0.24
CA LEU A 188 2.89 1.71 -0.43
C LEU A 188 4.20 1.25 0.17
N VAL A 189 4.17 0.16 0.92
CA VAL A 189 5.39 -0.51 1.39
C VAL A 189 5.83 -1.51 0.34
N THR A 190 7.08 -1.42 -0.07
CA THR A 190 7.66 -2.36 -1.03
C THR A 190 9.16 -2.56 -0.77
N HIS A 191 9.72 -3.62 -1.29
CA HIS A 191 11.16 -3.87 -1.34
C HIS A 191 11.74 -3.64 -2.75
N ASP A 192 10.90 -3.33 -3.75
CA ASP A 192 11.29 -3.12 -5.14
C ASP A 192 11.45 -1.62 -5.44
N PRO A 193 12.70 -1.13 -5.65
CA PRO A 193 12.95 0.28 -5.96
C PRO A 193 12.25 0.75 -7.24
N LEU A 194 12.15 -0.12 -8.25
CA LEU A 194 11.50 0.23 -9.52
C LEU A 194 9.99 0.41 -9.32
N GLU A 195 9.35 -0.43 -8.51
CA GLU A 195 7.96 -0.27 -8.13
C GLU A 195 7.72 1.08 -7.45
N ALA A 196 8.56 1.41 -6.46
CA ALA A 196 8.47 2.69 -5.76
C ALA A 196 8.64 3.88 -6.71
N LEU A 197 9.59 3.82 -7.64
CA LEU A 197 9.83 4.87 -8.63
C LEU A 197 8.68 5.02 -9.63
N ARG A 198 8.06 3.91 -10.04
CA ARG A 198 6.93 3.95 -10.98
C ARG A 198 5.67 4.55 -10.37
N LEU A 199 5.40 4.27 -9.09
CA LEU A 199 4.12 4.57 -8.44
C LEU A 199 4.19 5.70 -7.42
N GLY A 200 5.35 5.96 -6.82
CA GLY A 200 5.53 6.90 -5.72
C GLY A 200 5.67 8.34 -6.18
N HIS A 201 5.01 9.25 -5.49
CA HIS A 201 5.30 10.68 -5.58
C HIS A 201 6.44 11.05 -4.62
N ARG A 202 6.48 10.37 -3.46
CA ARG A 202 7.53 10.49 -2.44
C ARG A 202 8.01 9.10 -2.05
N ILE A 203 9.32 8.92 -1.91
CA ILE A 203 9.93 7.63 -1.62
C ILE A 203 10.90 7.82 -0.46
N HIS A 204 10.66 7.08 0.64
CA HIS A 204 11.54 7.05 1.80
C HIS A 204 12.22 5.69 1.93
N VAL A 205 13.45 5.69 2.42
CA VAL A 205 14.14 4.48 2.88
C VAL A 205 14.19 4.50 4.41
N MET A 206 13.63 3.47 5.02
CA MET A 206 13.66 3.26 6.47
C MET A 206 14.88 2.43 6.85
N ALA A 207 15.71 2.93 7.77
CA ALA A 207 16.98 2.31 8.13
C ALA A 207 17.33 2.52 9.60
N GLY A 208 18.28 1.75 10.11
CA GLY A 208 18.88 1.91 11.45
C GLY A 208 18.12 1.21 12.57
N ARG A 209 18.68 1.31 13.79
CA ARG A 209 18.10 0.78 15.05
C ARG A 209 18.41 1.71 16.22
N PRO A 210 17.42 2.50 16.70
CA PRO A 210 16.03 2.63 16.22
C PRO A 210 15.95 3.09 14.77
N ALA A 211 14.91 2.63 14.06
CA ALA A 211 14.72 2.96 12.66
C ALA A 211 14.38 4.45 12.47
N ARG A 212 14.93 5.02 11.42
CA ARG A 212 14.69 6.41 10.97
C ARG A 212 14.35 6.41 9.48
N LEU A 213 13.74 7.48 9.03
CA LEU A 213 13.48 7.74 7.61
C LEU A 213 14.57 8.66 7.07
N ASP A 214 14.99 8.41 5.85
CA ASP A 214 15.85 9.32 5.11
C ASP A 214 15.05 10.50 4.51
N GLU A 215 15.77 11.45 3.92
CA GLU A 215 15.15 12.49 3.10
C GLU A 215 14.42 11.87 1.91
N PRO A 216 13.16 12.28 1.63
CA PRO A 216 12.38 11.68 0.57
C PRO A 216 13.02 11.94 -0.81
N LEU A 217 13.02 10.93 -1.64
CA LEU A 217 13.26 11.09 -3.06
C LEU A 217 11.92 11.38 -3.75
N GLU A 218 11.85 12.42 -4.56
CA GLU A 218 10.65 12.85 -5.27
C GLU A 218 10.91 12.77 -6.80
N PRO A 219 10.56 11.64 -7.45
CA PRO A 219 10.77 11.49 -8.89
C PRO A 219 9.91 12.45 -9.70
N GLY A 220 10.44 13.01 -10.77
CA GLY A 220 9.69 13.85 -11.71
C GLY A 220 8.56 13.09 -12.42
N GLY A 221 7.61 13.84 -13.01
CA GLY A 221 6.50 13.28 -13.77
C GLY A 221 5.42 12.60 -12.93
N ALA A 222 4.31 12.24 -13.56
CA ALA A 222 3.17 11.60 -12.91
C ALA A 222 3.24 10.08 -12.98
N PRO A 223 2.84 9.34 -11.91
CA PRO A 223 2.66 7.90 -11.96
C PRO A 223 1.52 7.47 -12.92
N PRO A 224 1.60 6.28 -13.55
CA PRO A 224 2.74 5.37 -13.55
C PRO A 224 3.83 5.83 -14.52
N ARG A 225 5.08 5.85 -14.09
CA ARG A 225 6.22 6.24 -14.93
C ARG A 225 6.69 5.09 -15.80
N ASP A 226 7.25 5.42 -16.98
CA ASP A 226 7.86 4.41 -17.88
C ASP A 226 9.16 3.88 -17.25
N PRO A 227 9.30 2.56 -17.01
CA PRO A 227 10.51 1.99 -16.44
C PRO A 227 11.75 2.12 -17.36
N ARG A 228 11.57 2.53 -18.62
CA ARG A 228 12.65 2.74 -19.59
C ARG A 228 13.18 4.18 -19.57
N ASP A 229 12.57 5.06 -18.80
CA ASP A 229 13.00 6.45 -18.68
C ASP A 229 14.43 6.51 -18.10
N PRO A 230 15.40 7.15 -18.80
CA PRO A 230 16.77 7.27 -18.31
C PRO A 230 16.89 7.95 -16.95
N GLU A 231 16.04 8.94 -16.65
CA GLU A 231 16.01 9.60 -15.35
C GLU A 231 15.57 8.60 -14.25
N LEU A 232 14.58 7.77 -14.55
CA LEU A 232 14.12 6.75 -13.62
C LEU A 232 15.18 5.69 -13.32
N LEU A 233 15.96 5.31 -14.34
CA LEU A 233 17.07 4.37 -14.18
C LEU A 233 18.21 4.96 -13.34
N ALA A 234 18.51 6.25 -13.49
CA ALA A 234 19.48 6.93 -12.63
C ALA A 234 19.02 6.97 -11.15
N LEU A 235 17.75 7.30 -10.92
CA LEU A 235 17.15 7.30 -9.57
C LEU A 235 17.10 5.89 -8.97
N GLN A 236 16.92 4.86 -9.78
CA GLN A 236 16.98 3.46 -9.32
C GLN A 236 18.36 3.10 -8.76
N ALA A 237 19.43 3.52 -9.43
CA ALA A 237 20.80 3.30 -8.95
C ALA A 237 21.04 4.04 -7.62
N GLU A 238 20.51 5.25 -7.46
CA GLU A 238 20.56 6.00 -6.21
C GLU A 238 19.81 5.27 -5.08
N LEU A 239 18.57 4.85 -5.32
CA LEU A 239 17.79 4.11 -4.32
C LEU A 239 18.44 2.78 -3.92
N LEU A 240 19.02 2.05 -4.86
CA LEU A 240 19.79 0.84 -4.54
C LEU A 240 20.97 1.16 -3.61
N THR A 241 21.68 2.25 -3.85
CA THR A 241 22.79 2.69 -2.99
C THR A 241 22.28 3.03 -1.57
N ARG A 242 21.15 3.74 -1.45
CA ARG A 242 20.52 4.04 -0.15
C ARG A 242 20.11 2.75 0.58
N LEU A 243 19.53 1.77 -0.14
CA LEU A 243 19.11 0.48 0.42
C LEU A 243 20.30 -0.38 0.90
N VAL A 244 21.42 -0.38 0.18
CA VAL A 244 22.65 -1.07 0.62
C VAL A 244 23.14 -0.48 1.94
N ARG A 245 23.25 0.83 2.03
CA ARG A 245 23.62 1.52 3.29
C ARG A 245 22.64 1.25 4.43
N ALA A 246 21.33 1.23 4.11
CA ALA A 246 20.28 0.91 5.08
C ALA A 246 20.43 -0.51 5.64
N LYS A 247 20.84 -1.46 4.81
CA LYS A 247 21.07 -2.86 5.23
C LYS A 247 22.30 -3.01 6.12
N GLU A 248 23.35 -2.22 5.90
CA GLU A 248 24.57 -2.21 6.71
C GLU A 248 24.34 -1.60 8.11
N SER A 249 23.35 -0.71 8.24
CA SER A 249 22.98 -0.04 9.49
C SER A 249 21.86 -0.75 10.27
N ALA A 250 21.35 -1.88 9.77
CA ALA A 250 20.21 -2.65 10.33
C ALA A 250 20.64 -3.81 11.33
#